data_76c269682a325f75f676f0d61394ae13
#
_entry.id   76c269682a325f75f676f0d61394ae13
#
_cell.length_a   1.000
_cell.length_b   1.000
_cell.length_c   1.000
_cell.angle_alpha   90.00
_cell.angle_beta   90.00
_cell.angle_gamma   90.00
#
_symmetry.space_group_name_H-M   'P 1'
#
loop_
_entity.id
_entity.type
_entity.pdbx_description
1 polymer ?
#
loop_
_entity_poly.entity_id
_entity_poly.type
_entity_poly.pdbx_seq_one_letter_code
_entity_poly.pdbx_strand_id
1 'polypeptide(L)'
;MYKRQVSQRIALVGGTLIDGYGNAPIYDSVILINDETIIDIGTVGNINVPEEYEVVSTEGMSVMPGLWDMHVHLMINGHSDYAYWDKTYPKLFKDVIMPSSAHQLLMAGVTSARDLGGPLEESLEVRDMINSGKIPGPTMYMSGPFVQKKPYPGTELFRWGVNGEKDARNKIRILAKAGVDLIKLIDQDQMTFEELSAIVDEAHKHNLKVVAHAHRPEEIRLGLKVGVDNFEHTGLSSSPKFPDDVIEMINERTAQMNLGPLFWTPTIEGLYNYTDVINNNEHLDNDSWHLDLPDSIILDI
;
A
#
# COMPACT_ATOMS: atom_id res chain seq x y z
N MET A 1 -33.45 13.56 0.74
CA MET A 1 -33.65 13.61 2.21
C MET A 1 -32.28 13.23 2.82
N TYR A 2 -31.44 14.22 3.18
CA TYR A 2 -30.17 13.97 3.86
C TYR A 2 -30.46 13.37 5.23
N LYS A 3 -30.14 12.08 5.44
CA LYS A 3 -30.06 11.54 6.78
C LYS A 3 -28.97 12.34 7.51
N ARG A 4 -29.33 13.10 8.51
CA ARG A 4 -28.39 13.70 9.46
C ARG A 4 -27.57 12.53 10.02
N GLN A 5 -26.29 12.46 9.67
CA GLN A 5 -25.37 11.52 10.30
C GLN A 5 -25.35 11.89 11.79
N VAL A 6 -25.82 10.99 12.63
CA VAL A 6 -25.72 11.19 14.09
C VAL A 6 -24.23 11.12 14.40
N SER A 7 -23.71 12.17 15.03
CA SER A 7 -22.31 12.19 15.46
C SER A 7 -22.03 10.96 16.32
N GLN A 8 -21.06 10.16 15.90
CA GLN A 8 -20.67 8.96 16.64
C GLN A 8 -19.64 9.35 17.70
N ARG A 9 -19.98 9.13 18.97
CA ARG A 9 -19.11 9.41 20.11
C ARG A 9 -18.76 8.10 20.79
N ILE A 10 -17.48 7.74 20.77
CA ILE A 10 -16.98 6.47 21.30
C ILE A 10 -15.92 6.77 22.35
N ALA A 11 -15.99 6.05 23.46
CA ALA A 11 -14.94 6.03 24.47
C ALA A 11 -14.34 4.61 24.54
N LEU A 12 -13.07 4.46 24.22
CA LEU A 12 -12.32 3.22 24.44
C LEU A 12 -11.77 3.27 25.87
N VAL A 13 -12.11 2.28 26.71
CA VAL A 13 -11.84 2.36 28.16
C VAL A 13 -11.19 1.08 28.68
N GLY A 14 -10.09 1.21 29.45
CA GLY A 14 -9.48 0.16 30.27
C GLY A 14 -8.30 -0.58 29.61
N GLY A 15 -8.01 -0.31 28.34
CA GLY A 15 -6.91 -0.97 27.62
C GLY A 15 -5.53 -0.35 27.88
N THR A 16 -4.50 -0.99 27.32
CA THR A 16 -3.15 -0.43 27.29
C THR A 16 -2.95 0.32 25.98
N LEU A 17 -2.84 1.65 26.02
CA LEU A 17 -2.57 2.45 24.83
C LEU A 17 -1.08 2.44 24.49
N ILE A 18 -0.76 2.11 23.25
CA ILE A 18 0.57 2.21 22.63
C ILE A 18 0.45 3.21 21.49
N ASP A 19 1.08 4.38 21.62
CA ASP A 19 0.86 5.52 20.73
C ASP A 19 1.63 5.45 19.37
N GLY A 20 2.54 4.50 19.23
CA GLY A 20 3.36 4.35 18.02
C GLY A 20 4.55 5.32 17.92
N TYR A 21 4.74 6.23 18.87
CA TYR A 21 5.85 7.20 18.89
C TYR A 21 7.02 6.78 19.77
N GLY A 22 6.95 5.60 20.40
CA GLY A 22 7.99 5.10 21.30
C GLY A 22 7.89 5.65 22.72
N ASN A 23 6.80 6.30 23.10
CA ASN A 23 6.52 6.68 24.46
C ASN A 23 6.17 5.45 25.33
N ALA A 24 6.23 5.60 26.65
CA ALA A 24 5.79 4.57 27.58
C ALA A 24 4.29 4.27 27.37
N PRO A 25 3.86 3.00 27.38
CA PRO A 25 2.46 2.66 27.28
C PRO A 25 1.61 3.30 28.40
N ILE A 26 0.38 3.70 28.08
CA ILE A 26 -0.59 4.21 29.03
C ILE A 26 -1.53 3.08 29.42
N TYR A 27 -1.44 2.62 30.66
CA TYR A 27 -2.30 1.58 31.21
C TYR A 27 -3.63 2.17 31.67
N ASP A 28 -4.69 1.35 31.70
CA ASP A 28 -6.05 1.77 32.03
C ASP A 28 -6.47 3.01 31.24
N SER A 29 -6.17 3.01 29.95
CA SER A 29 -6.36 4.18 29.09
C SER A 29 -7.84 4.49 28.87
N VAL A 30 -8.13 5.78 28.68
CA VAL A 30 -9.41 6.29 28.18
C VAL A 30 -9.12 7.13 26.95
N ILE A 31 -9.76 6.79 25.82
CA ILE A 31 -9.64 7.53 24.57
C ILE A 31 -11.03 7.98 24.15
N LEU A 32 -11.25 9.29 24.09
CA LEU A 32 -12.51 9.87 23.63
C LEU A 32 -12.42 10.19 22.14
N ILE A 33 -13.35 9.66 21.37
CA ILE A 33 -13.44 9.82 19.92
C ILE A 33 -14.76 10.46 19.54
N ASN A 34 -14.73 11.51 18.75
CA ASN A 34 -15.90 12.14 18.17
C ASN A 34 -15.78 12.08 16.65
N ASP A 35 -16.64 11.31 16.03
CA ASP A 35 -16.57 10.96 14.60
C ASP A 35 -15.18 10.40 14.25
N GLU A 36 -14.38 11.12 13.47
CA GLU A 36 -13.05 10.71 13.00
C GLU A 36 -11.90 11.34 13.81
N THR A 37 -12.22 11.98 14.95
CA THR A 37 -11.22 12.76 15.70
C THR A 37 -11.08 12.24 17.12
N ILE A 38 -9.84 11.96 17.54
CA ILE A 38 -9.51 11.74 18.95
C ILE A 38 -9.58 13.09 19.67
N ILE A 39 -10.46 13.20 20.66
CA ILE A 39 -10.71 14.45 21.39
C ILE A 39 -9.85 14.56 22.62
N ASP A 40 -9.68 13.44 23.35
CA ASP A 40 -8.90 13.41 24.57
C ASP A 40 -8.32 12.00 24.82
N ILE A 41 -7.20 11.95 25.53
CA ILE A 41 -6.51 10.72 25.93
C ILE A 41 -6.05 10.87 27.38
N GLY A 42 -6.37 9.90 28.23
CA GLY A 42 -5.90 9.83 29.60
C GLY A 42 -6.11 8.46 30.22
N THR A 43 -6.42 8.40 31.49
CA THR A 43 -6.61 7.15 32.24
C THR A 43 -7.93 7.11 32.98
N VAL A 44 -8.38 5.90 33.32
CA VAL A 44 -9.52 5.70 34.20
C VAL A 44 -9.31 6.45 35.51
N GLY A 45 -10.30 7.24 35.92
CA GLY A 45 -10.23 8.10 37.10
C GLY A 45 -9.67 9.52 36.85
N ASN A 46 -8.98 9.75 35.72
CA ASN A 46 -8.51 11.09 35.34
C ASN A 46 -9.38 11.74 34.24
N ILE A 47 -9.98 10.92 33.36
CA ILE A 47 -10.95 11.39 32.36
C ILE A 47 -12.35 10.89 32.77
N ASN A 48 -13.30 11.81 32.85
CA ASN A 48 -14.72 11.48 32.96
C ASN A 48 -15.25 11.24 31.53
N VAL A 49 -15.79 10.05 31.28
CA VAL A 49 -16.50 9.76 30.04
C VAL A 49 -17.89 10.38 30.09
N PRO A 50 -18.23 11.33 29.19
CA PRO A 50 -19.56 11.91 29.16
C PRO A 50 -20.66 10.88 28.86
N GLU A 51 -21.85 11.06 29.37
CA GLU A 51 -22.97 10.10 29.26
C GLU A 51 -23.39 9.83 27.78
N GLU A 52 -23.14 10.79 26.90
CA GLU A 52 -23.46 10.67 25.49
C GLU A 52 -22.46 9.83 24.67
N TYR A 53 -21.38 9.31 25.28
CA TYR A 53 -20.41 8.44 24.63
C TYR A 53 -20.82 6.98 24.76
N GLU A 54 -20.75 6.25 23.65
CA GLU A 54 -20.78 4.79 23.65
C GLU A 54 -19.46 4.26 24.24
N VAL A 55 -19.55 3.54 25.35
CA VAL A 55 -18.36 2.97 26.00
C VAL A 55 -18.04 1.61 25.41
N VAL A 56 -16.86 1.48 24.83
CA VAL A 56 -16.29 0.21 24.36
C VAL A 56 -15.19 -0.20 25.35
N SER A 57 -15.41 -1.30 26.06
CA SER A 57 -14.37 -1.84 26.95
C SER A 57 -13.23 -2.40 26.13
N THR A 58 -12.03 -1.95 26.44
CA THR A 58 -10.75 -2.47 25.90
C THR A 58 -9.92 -3.11 27.01
N GLU A 59 -10.55 -3.46 28.14
CA GLU A 59 -9.88 -4.11 29.26
C GLU A 59 -9.18 -5.41 28.83
N GLY A 60 -7.91 -5.54 29.18
CA GLY A 60 -7.07 -6.66 28.76
C GLY A 60 -6.55 -6.61 27.30
N MET A 61 -6.90 -5.56 26.57
CA MET A 61 -6.47 -5.36 25.18
C MET A 61 -5.37 -4.30 25.08
N SER A 62 -4.60 -4.36 23.98
CA SER A 62 -3.76 -3.25 23.56
C SER A 62 -4.48 -2.41 22.50
N VAL A 63 -4.50 -1.09 22.70
CA VAL A 63 -5.04 -0.13 21.74
C VAL A 63 -3.86 0.58 21.09
N MET A 64 -3.81 0.57 19.77
CA MET A 64 -2.72 1.16 19.01
C MET A 64 -3.26 1.82 17.73
N PRO A 65 -2.51 2.74 17.11
CA PRO A 65 -2.85 3.24 15.78
C PRO A 65 -2.98 2.09 14.78
N GLY A 66 -3.90 2.22 13.85
CA GLY A 66 -4.06 1.23 12.78
C GLY A 66 -2.78 1.09 11.95
N LEU A 67 -2.54 -0.11 11.46
CA LEU A 67 -1.36 -0.41 10.67
C LEU A 67 -1.45 0.24 9.28
N TRP A 68 -0.28 0.57 8.73
CA TRP A 68 -0.12 1.01 7.34
C TRP A 68 0.60 -0.07 6.55
N ASP A 69 -0.04 -0.56 5.48
CA ASP A 69 0.66 -1.39 4.50
C ASP A 69 1.07 -0.53 3.30
N MET A 70 2.37 -0.34 3.13
CA MET A 70 2.92 0.55 2.12
C MET A 70 3.12 -0.13 0.76
N HIS A 71 2.86 -1.45 0.64
CA HIS A 71 3.04 -2.20 -0.59
C HIS A 71 2.06 -3.34 -0.73
N VAL A 72 0.91 -3.06 -1.33
CA VAL A 72 -0.08 -4.08 -1.64
C VAL A 72 -0.41 -4.11 -3.14
N HIS A 73 -1.01 -5.19 -3.58
CA HIS A 73 -1.62 -5.36 -4.90
C HIS A 73 -2.98 -6.03 -4.70
N LEU A 74 -4.05 -5.24 -4.61
CA LEU A 74 -5.39 -5.76 -4.33
C LEU A 74 -5.90 -6.73 -5.40
N MET A 75 -5.42 -6.63 -6.63
CA MET A 75 -5.78 -7.53 -7.73
C MET A 75 -5.12 -8.90 -7.65
N ILE A 76 -4.06 -9.05 -6.83
CA ILE A 76 -3.32 -10.31 -6.66
C ILE A 76 -3.72 -10.92 -5.33
N ASN A 77 -4.25 -12.13 -5.36
CA ASN A 77 -4.70 -12.83 -4.16
C ASN A 77 -4.04 -14.22 -4.06
N GLY A 78 -2.77 -14.23 -3.64
CA GLY A 78 -2.07 -15.45 -3.24
C GLY A 78 -1.81 -16.49 -4.33
N HIS A 79 -2.20 -16.27 -5.58
CA HIS A 79 -2.04 -17.25 -6.65
C HIS A 79 -0.58 -17.39 -7.11
N SER A 80 -0.11 -18.62 -7.29
CA SER A 80 1.28 -18.90 -7.69
C SER A 80 1.54 -18.71 -9.19
N ASP A 81 0.53 -18.84 -10.04
CA ASP A 81 0.60 -18.61 -11.50
C ASP A 81 -0.04 -17.28 -11.88
N TYR A 82 0.73 -16.20 -11.79
CA TYR A 82 0.27 -14.86 -12.17
C TYR A 82 -0.15 -14.75 -13.63
N ALA A 83 0.48 -15.49 -14.54
CA ALA A 83 0.12 -15.44 -15.95
C ALA A 83 -1.26 -16.06 -16.23
N TYR A 84 -1.63 -17.07 -15.49
CA TYR A 84 -2.98 -17.63 -15.49
C TYR A 84 -3.98 -16.67 -14.86
N TRP A 85 -3.68 -16.17 -13.65
CA TRP A 85 -4.50 -15.23 -12.88
C TRP A 85 -4.87 -13.98 -13.69
N ASP A 86 -3.88 -13.34 -14.26
CA ASP A 86 -4.02 -12.11 -15.03
C ASP A 86 -4.88 -12.27 -16.30
N LYS A 87 -5.02 -13.50 -16.82
CA LYS A 87 -5.88 -13.79 -17.96
C LYS A 87 -7.27 -14.25 -17.57
N THR A 88 -7.38 -14.96 -16.47
CA THR A 88 -8.63 -15.63 -16.06
C THR A 88 -9.58 -14.67 -15.36
N TYR A 89 -9.08 -13.81 -14.47
CA TYR A 89 -9.88 -13.06 -13.52
C TYR A 89 -10.00 -11.53 -13.71
N PRO A 90 -9.55 -10.87 -14.78
CA PRO A 90 -9.65 -9.41 -14.89
C PRO A 90 -11.06 -8.86 -14.71
N LYS A 91 -12.07 -9.60 -15.15
CA LYS A 91 -13.49 -9.21 -15.03
C LYS A 91 -14.01 -9.23 -13.59
N LEU A 92 -13.30 -9.91 -12.68
CA LEU A 92 -13.65 -10.02 -11.27
C LEU A 92 -12.80 -9.11 -10.37
N PHE A 93 -11.80 -8.44 -10.91
CA PHE A 93 -10.91 -7.59 -10.10
C PHE A 93 -11.69 -6.54 -9.32
N LYS A 94 -12.52 -5.74 -9.98
CA LYS A 94 -13.24 -4.63 -9.36
C LYS A 94 -14.32 -5.08 -8.37
N ASP A 95 -15.13 -6.06 -8.77
CA ASP A 95 -16.37 -6.36 -8.04
C ASP A 95 -16.21 -7.47 -7.00
N VAL A 96 -15.11 -8.23 -7.05
CA VAL A 96 -14.89 -9.39 -6.18
C VAL A 96 -13.49 -9.33 -5.54
N ILE A 97 -12.42 -9.45 -6.34
CA ILE A 97 -11.08 -9.72 -5.83
C ILE A 97 -10.51 -8.55 -5.02
N MET A 98 -10.51 -7.35 -5.60
CA MET A 98 -9.97 -6.17 -4.91
C MET A 98 -10.76 -5.79 -3.65
N PRO A 99 -12.10 -5.82 -3.63
CA PRO A 99 -12.88 -5.66 -2.40
C PRO A 99 -12.57 -6.70 -1.33
N SER A 100 -12.44 -7.99 -1.69
CA SER A 100 -12.08 -9.05 -0.75
C SER A 100 -10.69 -8.82 -0.16
N SER A 101 -9.70 -8.52 -0.99
CA SER A 101 -8.33 -8.22 -0.54
C SER A 101 -8.29 -7.01 0.39
N ALA A 102 -9.06 -5.96 0.08
CA ALA A 102 -9.15 -4.78 0.95
C ALA A 102 -9.81 -5.10 2.29
N HIS A 103 -10.86 -5.93 2.30
CA HIS A 103 -11.51 -6.39 3.52
C HIS A 103 -10.55 -7.22 4.39
N GLN A 104 -9.78 -8.13 3.79
CA GLN A 104 -8.77 -8.92 4.50
C GLN A 104 -7.71 -8.03 5.16
N LEU A 105 -7.20 -7.01 4.47
CA LEU A 105 -6.28 -6.03 5.05
C LEU A 105 -6.89 -5.35 6.29
N LEU A 106 -8.14 -4.91 6.18
CA LEU A 106 -8.84 -4.27 7.30
C LEU A 106 -9.00 -5.22 8.48
N MET A 107 -9.38 -6.48 8.24
CA MET A 107 -9.51 -7.50 9.28
C MET A 107 -8.19 -7.87 9.93
N ALA A 108 -7.06 -7.69 9.24
CA ALA A 108 -5.71 -7.82 9.79
C ALA A 108 -5.24 -6.57 10.59
N GLY A 109 -6.09 -5.54 10.73
CA GLY A 109 -5.75 -4.31 11.45
C GLY A 109 -5.04 -3.25 10.61
N VAL A 110 -4.95 -3.45 9.29
CA VAL A 110 -4.44 -2.45 8.36
C VAL A 110 -5.55 -1.43 8.08
N THR A 111 -5.35 -0.19 8.49
CA THR A 111 -6.34 0.89 8.33
C THR A 111 -6.00 1.85 7.18
N SER A 112 -4.81 1.75 6.63
CA SER A 112 -4.39 2.49 5.44
C SER A 112 -3.44 1.63 4.60
N ALA A 113 -3.58 1.67 3.27
CA ALA A 113 -2.74 0.90 2.39
C ALA A 113 -2.44 1.62 1.07
N ARG A 114 -1.31 1.26 0.47
CA ARG A 114 -0.85 1.79 -0.80
C ARG A 114 -0.78 0.67 -1.83
N ASP A 115 -1.72 0.66 -2.76
CA ASP A 115 -1.74 -0.27 -3.89
C ASP A 115 -0.78 0.22 -4.99
N LEU A 116 0.20 -0.60 -5.28
CA LEU A 116 1.30 -0.30 -6.19
C LEU A 116 1.18 -0.98 -7.54
N GLY A 117 -0.04 -1.28 -7.98
CA GLY A 117 -0.26 -1.76 -9.35
C GLY A 117 -1.57 -2.48 -9.54
N GLY A 118 -2.36 -1.96 -10.47
CA GLY A 118 -3.65 -2.52 -10.88
C GLY A 118 -4.19 -1.83 -12.12
N PRO A 119 -5.31 -2.31 -12.68
CA PRO A 119 -6.00 -1.65 -13.78
C PRO A 119 -6.45 -0.24 -13.38
N LEU A 120 -6.30 0.74 -14.27
CA LEU A 120 -6.49 2.15 -13.91
C LEU A 120 -7.89 2.45 -13.40
N GLU A 121 -8.92 2.13 -14.18
CA GLU A 121 -10.30 2.49 -13.87
C GLU A 121 -10.81 1.71 -12.66
N GLU A 122 -10.61 0.39 -12.64
CA GLU A 122 -11.04 -0.50 -11.57
C GLU A 122 -10.39 -0.14 -10.23
N SER A 123 -9.07 0.15 -10.24
CA SER A 123 -8.35 0.54 -9.03
C SER A 123 -8.92 1.84 -8.43
N LEU A 124 -9.15 2.86 -9.26
CA LEU A 124 -9.67 4.14 -8.80
C LEU A 124 -11.13 4.01 -8.31
N GLU A 125 -11.97 3.25 -9.01
CA GLU A 125 -13.34 3.01 -8.58
C GLU A 125 -13.40 2.27 -7.23
N VAL A 126 -12.57 1.22 -7.04
CA VAL A 126 -12.49 0.48 -5.76
C VAL A 126 -11.98 1.39 -4.65
N ARG A 127 -10.90 2.17 -4.88
CA ARG A 127 -10.43 3.18 -3.92
C ARG A 127 -11.57 4.11 -3.49
N ASP A 128 -12.28 4.67 -4.45
CA ASP A 128 -13.33 5.66 -4.18
C ASP A 128 -14.53 5.03 -3.45
N MET A 129 -14.86 3.77 -3.72
CA MET A 129 -15.86 3.02 -2.97
C MET A 129 -15.43 2.78 -1.51
N ILE A 130 -14.18 2.39 -1.28
CA ILE A 130 -13.64 2.19 0.07
C ILE A 130 -13.56 3.53 0.80
N ASN A 131 -12.89 4.54 0.22
CA ASN A 131 -12.65 5.82 0.86
C ASN A 131 -13.94 6.63 1.12
N SER A 132 -15.02 6.32 0.41
CA SER A 132 -16.37 6.86 0.68
C SER A 132 -17.21 6.01 1.65
N GLY A 133 -16.66 4.91 2.16
CA GLY A 133 -17.36 4.00 3.08
C GLY A 133 -18.48 3.17 2.46
N LYS A 134 -18.51 3.02 1.13
CA LYS A 134 -19.53 2.17 0.44
C LYS A 134 -19.23 0.69 0.60
N ILE A 135 -17.94 0.32 0.64
CA ILE A 135 -17.47 -1.04 0.94
C ILE A 135 -16.41 -0.96 2.04
N PRO A 136 -16.25 -2.02 2.86
CA PRO A 136 -15.23 -2.06 3.90
C PRO A 136 -13.82 -2.17 3.30
N GLY A 137 -12.85 -1.53 3.94
CA GLY A 137 -11.44 -1.58 3.57
C GLY A 137 -10.65 -0.48 4.26
N PRO A 138 -9.32 -0.52 4.17
CA PRO A 138 -8.46 0.55 4.67
C PRO A 138 -8.57 1.79 3.79
N THR A 139 -8.16 2.95 4.28
CA THR A 139 -7.96 4.12 3.41
C THR A 139 -6.94 3.76 2.32
N MET A 140 -7.36 3.82 1.06
CA MET A 140 -6.55 3.38 -0.08
C MET A 140 -5.91 4.53 -0.82
N TYR A 141 -4.64 4.32 -1.21
CA TYR A 141 -3.89 5.13 -2.15
C TYR A 141 -3.48 4.26 -3.34
N MET A 142 -3.75 4.68 -4.57
CA MET A 142 -3.61 3.85 -5.77
C MET A 142 -2.64 4.46 -6.78
N SER A 143 -1.72 3.63 -7.29
CA SER A 143 -0.85 4.03 -8.41
C SER A 143 -1.50 3.83 -9.78
N GLY A 144 -2.53 2.98 -9.86
CA GLY A 144 -2.98 2.46 -11.14
C GLY A 144 -1.92 1.55 -11.79
N PRO A 145 -1.80 1.52 -13.12
CA PRO A 145 -0.88 0.61 -13.81
C PRO A 145 0.59 0.81 -13.46
N PHE A 146 1.35 -0.29 -13.48
CA PHE A 146 2.81 -0.22 -13.49
C PHE A 146 3.31 0.47 -14.74
N VAL A 147 4.27 1.37 -14.62
CA VAL A 147 4.98 1.97 -15.75
C VAL A 147 6.33 1.30 -15.90
N GLN A 148 6.56 0.69 -17.06
CA GLN A 148 7.77 -0.08 -17.36
C GLN A 148 8.22 0.09 -18.82
N LYS A 149 9.39 -0.43 -19.20
CA LYS A 149 9.85 -0.33 -20.59
C LYS A 149 9.00 -1.16 -21.54
N LYS A 150 8.75 -2.40 -21.16
CA LYS A 150 8.03 -3.36 -22.00
C LYS A 150 7.11 -4.23 -21.13
N PRO A 151 5.80 -4.12 -21.30
CA PRO A 151 4.86 -4.97 -20.57
C PRO A 151 5.00 -6.43 -20.98
N TYR A 152 4.66 -7.34 -20.08
CA TYR A 152 4.54 -8.74 -20.41
C TYR A 152 3.30 -8.97 -21.30
N PRO A 153 3.36 -9.86 -22.28
CA PRO A 153 2.22 -10.11 -23.16
C PRO A 153 0.96 -10.51 -22.39
N GLY A 154 -0.15 -9.83 -22.67
CA GLY A 154 -1.44 -10.11 -22.03
C GLY A 154 -1.68 -9.39 -20.70
N THR A 155 -0.78 -8.49 -20.30
CA THR A 155 -0.89 -7.73 -19.04
C THR A 155 -1.06 -6.22 -19.26
N GLU A 156 -1.39 -5.81 -20.48
CA GLU A 156 -1.46 -4.40 -20.88
C GLU A 156 -2.53 -3.61 -20.13
N LEU A 157 -3.49 -4.30 -19.52
CA LEU A 157 -4.54 -3.70 -18.69
C LEU A 157 -3.94 -2.95 -17.48
N PHE A 158 -2.89 -3.50 -16.87
CA PHE A 158 -2.28 -2.95 -15.66
C PHE A 158 -0.75 -2.78 -15.76
N ARG A 159 -0.16 -2.97 -16.96
CA ARG A 159 1.26 -2.73 -17.24
C ARG A 159 1.38 -1.85 -18.47
N TRP A 160 1.89 -0.65 -18.31
CA TRP A 160 2.03 0.32 -19.39
C TRP A 160 3.47 0.44 -19.85
N GLY A 161 3.72 0.03 -21.09
CA GLY A 161 5.04 0.15 -21.71
C GLY A 161 5.36 1.58 -22.13
N VAL A 162 6.63 1.98 -22.10
CA VAL A 162 7.10 3.32 -22.48
C VAL A 162 7.96 3.25 -23.75
N ASN A 163 7.68 4.15 -24.70
CA ASN A 163 8.41 4.25 -25.96
C ASN A 163 8.85 5.71 -26.22
N GLY A 164 9.98 6.10 -25.61
CA GLY A 164 10.56 7.43 -25.69
C GLY A 164 9.93 8.45 -24.72
N GLU A 165 10.61 9.58 -24.54
CA GLU A 165 10.25 10.64 -23.59
C GLU A 165 8.84 11.18 -23.77
N LYS A 166 8.42 11.40 -25.03
CA LYS A 166 7.09 11.97 -25.32
C LYS A 166 5.98 11.03 -24.86
N ASP A 167 6.13 9.73 -25.09
CA ASP A 167 5.17 8.72 -24.65
C ASP A 167 5.18 8.59 -23.11
N ALA A 168 6.36 8.59 -22.51
CA ALA A 168 6.54 8.61 -21.06
C ALA A 168 5.73 9.75 -20.40
N ARG A 169 5.97 10.99 -20.83
CA ARG A 169 5.24 12.17 -20.32
C ARG A 169 3.73 12.06 -20.55
N ASN A 170 3.31 11.59 -21.71
CA ASN A 170 1.89 11.46 -22.02
C ASN A 170 1.20 10.47 -21.08
N LYS A 171 1.80 9.33 -20.80
CA LYS A 171 1.26 8.33 -19.86
C LYS A 171 1.13 8.89 -18.45
N ILE A 172 2.14 9.60 -17.97
CA ILE A 172 2.07 10.24 -16.64
C ILE A 172 0.96 11.29 -16.59
N ARG A 173 0.76 12.10 -17.64
CA ARG A 173 -0.36 13.02 -17.70
C ARG A 173 -1.72 12.35 -17.67
N ILE A 174 -1.85 11.19 -18.33
CA ILE A 174 -3.08 10.40 -18.28
C ILE A 174 -3.34 9.91 -16.85
N LEU A 175 -2.34 9.34 -16.19
CA LEU A 175 -2.45 8.89 -14.80
C LEU A 175 -2.79 10.04 -13.85
N ALA A 176 -2.08 11.15 -13.96
CA ALA A 176 -2.35 12.35 -13.15
C ALA A 176 -3.76 12.89 -13.35
N LYS A 177 -4.23 12.96 -14.61
CA LYS A 177 -5.59 13.39 -14.94
C LYS A 177 -6.66 12.43 -14.41
N ALA A 178 -6.37 11.15 -14.39
CA ALA A 178 -7.27 10.15 -13.82
C ALA A 178 -7.36 10.24 -12.29
N GLY A 179 -6.40 10.87 -11.64
CA GLY A 179 -6.40 11.09 -10.20
C GLY A 179 -5.75 9.96 -9.40
N VAL A 180 -4.70 9.33 -9.94
CA VAL A 180 -3.85 8.42 -9.15
C VAL A 180 -3.14 9.19 -8.04
N ASP A 181 -2.78 8.51 -6.96
CA ASP A 181 -2.14 9.13 -5.80
C ASP A 181 -0.61 9.16 -5.92
N LEU A 182 -0.05 8.29 -6.76
CA LEU A 182 1.39 8.14 -6.99
C LEU A 182 1.66 7.43 -8.31
N ILE A 183 2.92 7.38 -8.73
CA ILE A 183 3.38 6.61 -9.90
C ILE A 183 4.22 5.43 -9.44
N LYS A 184 3.93 4.23 -9.94
CA LYS A 184 4.74 3.04 -9.71
C LYS A 184 5.54 2.66 -10.94
N LEU A 185 6.85 2.51 -10.74
CA LEU A 185 7.80 1.99 -11.73
C LEU A 185 8.18 0.54 -11.42
N ILE A 186 8.40 -0.22 -12.48
CA ILE A 186 8.93 -1.58 -12.41
C ILE A 186 9.96 -1.79 -13.52
N ASP A 187 11.02 -2.57 -13.25
CA ASP A 187 12.11 -2.83 -14.19
C ASP A 187 12.67 -1.54 -14.85
N GLN A 188 12.80 -0.48 -14.07
CA GLN A 188 13.20 0.85 -14.57
C GLN A 188 14.61 0.88 -15.16
N ASP A 189 15.48 -0.07 -14.83
CA ASP A 189 16.80 -0.25 -15.41
C ASP A 189 16.76 -0.65 -16.91
N GLN A 190 15.59 -1.07 -17.41
CA GLN A 190 15.38 -1.34 -18.82
C GLN A 190 15.01 -0.08 -19.63
N MET A 191 14.64 1.02 -18.96
CA MET A 191 14.35 2.30 -19.61
C MET A 191 15.64 3.07 -19.90
N THR A 192 15.59 3.97 -20.89
CA THR A 192 16.66 4.94 -21.04
C THR A 192 16.61 5.99 -19.93
N PHE A 193 17.74 6.66 -19.69
CA PHE A 193 17.81 7.75 -18.71
C PHE A 193 16.80 8.87 -19.04
N GLU A 194 16.65 9.19 -20.34
CA GLU A 194 15.75 10.22 -20.82
C GLU A 194 14.27 9.85 -20.58
N GLU A 195 13.90 8.60 -20.83
CA GLU A 195 12.55 8.09 -20.58
C GLU A 195 12.22 8.18 -19.10
N LEU A 196 13.12 7.70 -18.25
CA LEU A 196 12.90 7.67 -16.81
C LEU A 196 12.90 9.08 -16.21
N SER A 197 13.83 9.95 -16.65
CA SER A 197 13.84 11.38 -16.28
C SER A 197 12.55 12.07 -16.67
N ALA A 198 12.01 11.76 -17.87
CA ALA A 198 10.75 12.32 -18.33
C ALA A 198 9.56 11.89 -17.46
N ILE A 199 9.55 10.64 -16.99
CA ILE A 199 8.52 10.13 -16.06
C ILE A 199 8.56 10.91 -14.74
N VAL A 200 9.74 10.93 -14.10
CA VAL A 200 9.91 11.56 -12.77
C VAL A 200 9.61 13.05 -12.82
N ASP A 201 10.18 13.76 -13.80
CA ASP A 201 9.94 15.19 -14.00
C ASP A 201 8.45 15.50 -14.23
N GLU A 202 7.77 14.71 -15.05
CA GLU A 202 6.34 14.91 -15.31
C GLU A 202 5.47 14.59 -14.09
N ALA A 203 5.79 13.52 -13.35
CA ALA A 203 5.09 13.16 -12.12
C ALA A 203 5.22 14.27 -11.06
N HIS A 204 6.42 14.78 -10.85
CA HIS A 204 6.67 15.86 -9.89
C HIS A 204 5.97 17.15 -10.27
N LYS A 205 5.82 17.49 -11.57
CA LYS A 205 5.00 18.63 -12.03
C LYS A 205 3.52 18.52 -11.64
N HIS A 206 3.04 17.29 -11.48
CA HIS A 206 1.68 17.00 -11.04
C HIS A 206 1.59 16.73 -9.53
N ASN A 207 2.66 16.97 -8.75
CA ASN A 207 2.79 16.68 -7.33
C ASN A 207 2.60 15.18 -6.99
N LEU A 208 2.87 14.30 -7.94
CA LEU A 208 2.84 12.85 -7.73
C LEU A 208 4.24 12.36 -7.35
N LYS A 209 4.30 11.53 -6.30
CA LYS A 209 5.52 10.83 -5.91
C LYS A 209 5.76 9.64 -6.82
N VAL A 210 7.04 9.31 -7.06
CA VAL A 210 7.45 8.18 -7.87
C VAL A 210 8.04 7.11 -6.98
N VAL A 211 7.44 5.93 -7.05
CA VAL A 211 7.80 4.74 -6.30
C VAL A 211 8.37 3.71 -7.25
N ALA A 212 9.57 3.22 -7.00
CA ALA A 212 10.28 2.33 -7.90
C ALA A 212 10.53 0.96 -7.27
N HIS A 213 10.27 -0.08 -8.04
CA HIS A 213 10.73 -1.43 -7.75
C HIS A 213 12.25 -1.47 -7.63
N ALA A 214 12.81 -2.22 -6.72
CA ALA A 214 14.25 -2.34 -6.55
C ALA A 214 14.64 -3.74 -6.06
N HIS A 215 14.84 -4.64 -6.99
CA HIS A 215 15.44 -5.96 -6.75
C HIS A 215 16.93 -5.97 -7.11
N ARG A 216 17.36 -5.08 -8.00
CA ARG A 216 18.72 -5.01 -8.51
C ARG A 216 19.38 -3.66 -8.18
N PRO A 217 20.70 -3.65 -7.93
CA PRO A 217 21.43 -2.39 -7.70
C PRO A 217 21.33 -1.39 -8.86
N GLU A 218 21.17 -1.88 -10.09
CA GLU A 218 21.01 -1.05 -11.31
C GLU A 218 19.73 -0.22 -11.25
N GLU A 219 18.64 -0.80 -10.76
CA GLU A 219 17.36 -0.12 -10.58
C GLU A 219 17.50 1.03 -9.57
N ILE A 220 18.25 0.80 -8.49
CA ILE A 220 18.54 1.81 -7.47
C ILE A 220 19.39 2.94 -8.05
N ARG A 221 20.52 2.59 -8.72
CA ARG A 221 21.42 3.58 -9.31
C ARG A 221 20.69 4.52 -10.26
N LEU A 222 19.88 3.96 -11.13
CA LEU A 222 19.15 4.75 -12.11
C LEU A 222 18.03 5.57 -11.45
N GLY A 223 17.28 4.97 -10.53
CA GLY A 223 16.24 5.66 -9.78
C GLY A 223 16.77 6.84 -8.96
N LEU A 224 17.92 6.69 -8.28
CA LEU A 224 18.57 7.77 -7.54
C LEU A 224 18.99 8.93 -8.46
N LYS A 225 19.56 8.62 -9.63
CA LYS A 225 20.00 9.63 -10.61
C LYS A 225 18.87 10.49 -11.14
N VAL A 226 17.67 9.94 -11.28
CA VAL A 226 16.50 10.68 -11.81
C VAL A 226 15.61 11.26 -10.74
N GLY A 227 15.86 10.97 -9.45
CA GLY A 227 15.12 11.54 -8.32
C GLY A 227 13.86 10.81 -7.92
N VAL A 228 13.85 9.46 -8.00
CA VAL A 228 12.79 8.63 -7.42
C VAL A 228 12.62 8.94 -5.93
N ASP A 229 11.40 8.95 -5.44
CA ASP A 229 11.05 9.33 -4.06
C ASP A 229 11.08 8.15 -3.09
N ASN A 230 10.77 6.93 -3.56
CA ASN A 230 10.67 5.74 -2.72
C ASN A 230 11.14 4.50 -3.50
N PHE A 231 11.89 3.63 -2.83
CA PHE A 231 12.20 2.30 -3.34
C PHE A 231 11.42 1.22 -2.60
N GLU A 232 11.02 0.21 -3.35
CA GLU A 232 10.36 -0.99 -2.84
C GLU A 232 11.33 -2.16 -2.87
N HIS A 233 11.11 -3.14 -1.97
CA HIS A 233 11.96 -4.32 -1.83
C HIS A 233 13.36 -3.98 -1.28
N THR A 234 14.25 -4.96 -1.27
CA THR A 234 15.55 -4.80 -0.59
C THR A 234 16.68 -4.38 -1.51
N GLY A 235 16.53 -4.55 -2.83
CA GLY A 235 17.63 -4.33 -3.77
C GLY A 235 18.78 -5.32 -3.66
N LEU A 236 18.59 -6.42 -2.93
CA LEU A 236 19.63 -7.38 -2.54
C LEU A 236 19.45 -8.77 -3.17
N SER A 237 18.71 -8.89 -4.26
CA SER A 237 18.42 -10.18 -4.91
C SER A 237 19.66 -10.98 -5.32
N SER A 238 20.78 -10.31 -5.58
CA SER A 238 22.02 -10.93 -6.04
C SER A 238 23.18 -10.86 -5.05
N SER A 239 23.03 -10.16 -3.93
CA SER A 239 24.09 -9.96 -2.93
C SER A 239 23.49 -9.62 -1.56
N PRO A 240 24.08 -10.10 -0.45
CA PRO A 240 23.63 -9.75 0.91
C PRO A 240 23.98 -8.32 1.32
N LYS A 241 24.66 -7.57 0.47
CA LYS A 241 25.08 -6.18 0.71
C LYS A 241 24.87 -5.32 -0.52
N PHE A 242 24.52 -4.06 -0.30
CA PHE A 242 24.59 -3.06 -1.36
C PHE A 242 26.03 -2.86 -1.81
N PRO A 243 26.30 -2.67 -3.11
CA PRO A 243 27.57 -2.17 -3.59
C PRO A 243 27.93 -0.83 -2.96
N ASP A 244 29.22 -0.59 -2.72
CA ASP A 244 29.69 0.63 -2.01
C ASP A 244 29.24 1.92 -2.72
N ASP A 245 29.26 1.94 -4.05
CA ASP A 245 28.78 3.06 -4.85
C ASP A 245 27.27 3.35 -4.67
N VAL A 246 26.45 2.31 -4.47
CA VAL A 246 25.00 2.47 -4.18
C VAL A 246 24.82 3.10 -2.80
N ILE A 247 25.59 2.68 -1.81
CA ILE A 247 25.57 3.28 -0.47
C ILE A 247 25.96 4.77 -0.53
N GLU A 248 27.04 5.08 -1.27
CA GLU A 248 27.48 6.47 -1.47
C GLU A 248 26.37 7.32 -2.13
N MET A 249 25.77 6.83 -3.22
CA MET A 249 24.66 7.51 -3.89
C MET A 249 23.43 7.72 -3.00
N ILE A 250 23.09 6.75 -2.14
CA ILE A 250 21.98 6.88 -1.16
C ILE A 250 22.32 7.99 -0.16
N ASN A 251 23.55 8.01 0.37
CA ASN A 251 24.00 9.02 1.31
C ASN A 251 23.97 10.42 0.67
N GLU A 252 24.49 10.55 -0.55
CA GLU A 252 24.45 11.81 -1.31
C GLU A 252 23.02 12.30 -1.53
N ARG A 253 22.11 11.39 -1.95
CA ARG A 253 20.70 11.71 -2.16
C ARG A 253 20.01 12.14 -0.86
N THR A 254 20.31 11.47 0.25
CA THR A 254 19.74 11.79 1.57
C THR A 254 20.23 13.13 2.10
N ALA A 255 21.46 13.53 1.77
CA ALA A 255 22.01 14.84 2.12
C ALA A 255 21.39 16.00 1.35
N GLN A 256 20.68 15.73 0.25
CA GLN A 256 20.01 16.76 -0.58
C GLN A 256 18.65 17.14 0.01
N MET A 257 18.65 18.00 1.03
CA MET A 257 17.45 18.43 1.76
C MET A 257 16.32 19.01 0.87
N ASN A 258 16.67 19.60 -0.27
CA ASN A 258 15.71 20.19 -1.23
C ASN A 258 14.87 19.17 -2.00
N LEU A 259 15.28 17.91 -2.04
CA LEU A 259 14.54 16.84 -2.71
C LEU A 259 13.54 16.13 -1.78
N GLY A 260 13.50 16.52 -0.50
CA GLY A 260 12.73 15.81 0.52
C GLY A 260 13.33 14.44 0.90
N PRO A 261 12.71 13.72 1.83
CA PRO A 261 13.23 12.44 2.29
C PRO A 261 13.17 11.37 1.18
N LEU A 262 14.15 10.48 1.19
CA LEU A 262 14.11 9.22 0.46
C LEU A 262 13.48 8.16 1.37
N PHE A 263 12.46 7.47 0.88
CA PHE A 263 11.81 6.40 1.61
C PHE A 263 12.18 5.03 1.04
N TRP A 264 12.06 4.00 1.88
CA TRP A 264 12.29 2.62 1.50
C TRP A 264 11.28 1.71 2.17
N THR A 265 10.60 0.86 1.39
CA THR A 265 9.65 -0.16 1.86
C THR A 265 10.25 -1.53 1.57
N PRO A 266 10.85 -2.21 2.53
CA PRO A 266 11.69 -3.39 2.27
C PRO A 266 10.92 -4.67 1.91
N THR A 267 9.60 -4.76 2.14
CA THR A 267 8.76 -5.94 1.87
C THR A 267 9.40 -7.25 2.37
N ILE A 268 9.88 -7.24 3.60
CA ILE A 268 10.78 -8.28 4.15
C ILE A 268 10.12 -9.66 4.12
N GLU A 269 8.86 -9.77 4.51
CA GLU A 269 8.18 -11.04 4.68
C GLU A 269 7.90 -11.76 3.36
N GLY A 270 7.52 -11.05 2.32
CA GLY A 270 7.22 -11.61 1.01
C GLY A 270 8.39 -12.33 0.33
N LEU A 271 9.63 -12.12 0.80
CA LEU A 271 10.83 -12.71 0.20
C LEU A 271 11.39 -13.89 0.98
N TYR A 272 11.05 -14.05 2.26
CA TYR A 272 11.71 -15.02 3.16
C TYR A 272 10.83 -16.18 3.59
N ASN A 273 9.51 -16.10 3.45
CA ASN A 273 8.59 -17.14 3.92
C ASN A 273 8.26 -18.26 2.92
N TYR A 274 8.76 -18.19 1.70
CA TYR A 274 8.48 -19.20 0.68
C TYR A 274 8.83 -20.63 1.12
N THR A 275 9.95 -20.82 1.82
CA THR A 275 10.38 -22.14 2.28
C THR A 275 9.50 -22.65 3.41
N ASP A 276 9.00 -21.79 4.26
CA ASP A 276 8.13 -22.15 5.38
C ASP A 276 6.73 -22.52 4.90
N VAL A 277 6.18 -21.75 3.96
CA VAL A 277 4.88 -22.02 3.31
C VAL A 277 4.92 -23.34 2.54
N ILE A 278 6.00 -23.64 1.79
CA ILE A 278 6.16 -24.91 1.08
C ILE A 278 6.25 -26.09 2.04
N ASN A 279 6.91 -25.95 3.19
CA ASN A 279 7.14 -27.03 4.13
C ASN A 279 6.02 -27.20 5.17
N ASN A 280 5.22 -26.16 5.44
CA ASN A 280 4.19 -26.11 6.48
C ASN A 280 2.90 -25.43 5.96
N ASN A 281 2.30 -26.01 4.94
CA ASN A 281 1.08 -25.45 4.33
C ASN A 281 -0.22 -25.81 5.06
N GLU A 282 -0.18 -26.69 6.07
CA GLU A 282 -1.37 -27.09 6.83
C GLU A 282 -2.12 -25.92 7.49
N HIS A 283 -1.42 -24.82 7.79
CA HIS A 283 -2.06 -23.62 8.34
C HIS A 283 -2.90 -22.87 7.30
N LEU A 284 -2.59 -22.98 6.01
CA LEU A 284 -3.36 -22.34 4.93
C LEU A 284 -4.76 -22.94 4.81
N ASP A 285 -4.92 -24.25 5.11
CA ASP A 285 -6.22 -24.92 5.09
C ASP A 285 -7.16 -24.43 6.21
N ASN A 286 -6.59 -23.86 7.27
CA ASN A 286 -7.32 -23.37 8.43
C ASN A 286 -7.40 -21.83 8.48
N ASP A 287 -6.79 -21.15 7.54
CA ASP A 287 -6.76 -19.70 7.50
C ASP A 287 -8.06 -19.17 6.89
N SER A 288 -8.64 -18.15 7.53
CA SER A 288 -9.92 -17.58 7.09
C SER A 288 -9.79 -16.54 5.97
N TRP A 289 -8.57 -16.29 5.49
CA TRP A 289 -8.28 -15.26 4.49
C TRP A 289 -9.04 -15.42 3.16
N HIS A 290 -9.41 -16.64 2.80
CA HIS A 290 -10.12 -16.96 1.56
C HIS A 290 -11.65 -16.88 1.68
N LEU A 291 -12.21 -16.70 2.88
CA LEU A 291 -13.66 -16.75 3.11
C LEU A 291 -14.47 -15.68 2.35
N ASP A 292 -13.80 -14.59 1.96
CA ASP A 292 -14.42 -13.50 1.20
C ASP A 292 -14.42 -13.74 -0.32
N LEU A 293 -13.83 -14.85 -0.78
CA LEU A 293 -13.75 -15.21 -2.20
C LEU A 293 -14.80 -16.29 -2.55
N PRO A 294 -15.31 -16.27 -3.79
CA PRO A 294 -16.14 -17.36 -4.30
C PRO A 294 -15.37 -18.69 -4.33
N ASP A 295 -16.05 -19.81 -4.04
CA ASP A 295 -15.47 -21.15 -4.04
C ASP A 295 -14.70 -21.49 -5.33
N SER A 296 -15.18 -20.99 -6.48
CA SER A 296 -14.52 -21.19 -7.77
C SER A 296 -13.16 -20.54 -7.89
N ILE A 297 -12.89 -19.49 -7.11
CA ILE A 297 -11.58 -18.84 -7.04
C ILE A 297 -10.72 -19.54 -6.00
N ILE A 298 -11.29 -19.90 -4.85
CA ILE A 298 -10.58 -20.60 -3.77
C ILE A 298 -9.99 -21.91 -4.27
N LEU A 299 -10.73 -22.66 -5.09
CA LEU A 299 -10.26 -23.93 -5.65
C LEU A 299 -9.12 -23.79 -6.66
N ASP A 300 -8.88 -22.58 -7.16
CA ASP A 300 -7.83 -22.26 -8.14
C ASP A 300 -6.54 -21.75 -7.47
N ILE A 301 -6.62 -21.31 -6.21
CA ILE A 301 -5.49 -20.84 -5.41
C ILE A 301 -4.76 -22.02 -4.77
#